data_af2fc9112061ad95a31d51a295529c31
#
_entry.id   af2fc9112061ad95a31d51a295529c31
#
_cell.length_a   1.000
_cell.length_b   1.000
_cell.length_c   1.000
_cell.angle_alpha   90.00
_cell.angle_beta   90.00
_cell.angle_gamma   90.00
#
_symmetry.space_group_name_H-M   'P 1'
#
loop_
_entity.id
_entity.type
_entity.pdbx_description
1 polymer ?
#
loop_
_entity_poly.entity_id
_entity_poly.type
_entity_poly.pdbx_seq_one_letter_code
_entity_poly.pdbx_strand_id
1 'polypeptide(L)'
;TLSAFEMGLIDLIIKSEKSSFQKFMNFNKRNKIPIIQMVAGSSVDEEIDNVKKSVSNGFSRFKIKVGSSNSYEHDLSRCKKIIESVDKSCFFSADANEGFSFKSALEFSKLAKDCGLKFFEQPVPSQHLEHMNTLTAESSVPICSDEGVHSMSDILSIIFNKSSSGISLKTIKLGGMID
;
A
#
# COMPACT_ATOMS: atom_id res chain seq x y z
N THR A 1 7.74 -19.48 7.88
CA THR A 1 6.59 -18.85 8.53
C THR A 1 5.38 -19.77 8.47
N LEU A 2 4.41 -19.64 9.39
CA LEU A 2 3.15 -20.40 9.40
C LEU A 2 2.40 -20.27 8.06
N SER A 3 2.33 -19.07 7.51
CA SER A 3 1.73 -18.78 6.21
C SER A 3 2.35 -19.62 5.06
N ALA A 4 3.68 -19.77 5.01
CA ALA A 4 4.32 -20.56 3.96
C ALA A 4 3.95 -22.05 4.08
N PHE A 5 3.84 -22.56 5.31
CA PHE A 5 3.43 -23.94 5.57
C PHE A 5 1.96 -24.17 5.17
N GLU A 6 1.06 -23.29 5.58
CA GLU A 6 -0.35 -23.33 5.21
C GLU A 6 -0.54 -23.29 3.68
N MET A 7 0.11 -22.35 3.01
CA MET A 7 0.02 -22.23 1.54
C MET A 7 0.54 -23.48 0.84
N GLY A 8 1.60 -24.11 1.35
CA GLY A 8 2.13 -25.37 0.84
C GLY A 8 1.14 -26.53 1.01
N LEU A 9 0.45 -26.61 2.15
CA LEU A 9 -0.59 -27.62 2.39
C LEU A 9 -1.81 -27.40 1.47
N ILE A 10 -2.27 -26.16 1.31
CA ILE A 10 -3.37 -25.83 0.41
C ILE A 10 -3.02 -26.22 -1.03
N ASP A 11 -1.82 -25.89 -1.50
CA ASP A 11 -1.36 -26.26 -2.85
C ASP A 11 -1.32 -27.78 -3.03
N LEU A 12 -0.84 -28.52 -2.03
CA LEU A 12 -0.84 -29.98 -2.04
C LEU A 12 -2.25 -30.58 -2.13
N ILE A 13 -3.18 -30.09 -1.31
CA ILE A 13 -4.60 -30.54 -1.30
C ILE A 13 -5.24 -30.28 -2.67
N ILE A 14 -5.11 -29.06 -3.18
CA ILE A 14 -5.69 -28.67 -4.48
C ILE A 14 -5.16 -29.56 -5.61
N LYS A 15 -3.87 -29.83 -5.63
CA LYS A 15 -3.25 -30.70 -6.64
C LYS A 15 -3.67 -32.14 -6.49
N SER A 16 -3.75 -32.70 -5.28
CA SER A 16 -4.18 -34.09 -5.02
C SER A 16 -5.63 -34.30 -5.42
N GLU A 17 -6.50 -33.33 -5.21
CA GLU A 17 -7.92 -33.36 -5.58
C GLU A 17 -8.19 -32.97 -7.04
N LYS A 18 -7.16 -32.62 -7.82
CA LYS A 18 -7.29 -32.04 -9.16
C LYS A 18 -8.29 -30.89 -9.21
N SER A 19 -8.27 -30.06 -8.18
CA SER A 19 -9.17 -28.94 -7.94
C SER A 19 -8.52 -27.60 -8.33
N SER A 20 -9.17 -26.49 -7.98
CA SER A 20 -8.63 -25.15 -8.13
C SER A 20 -8.74 -24.38 -6.81
N PHE A 21 -7.88 -23.37 -6.62
CA PHE A 21 -7.90 -22.51 -5.44
C PHE A 21 -9.27 -21.84 -5.24
N GLN A 22 -9.92 -21.37 -6.30
CA GLN A 22 -11.26 -20.77 -6.23
C GLN A 22 -12.31 -21.76 -5.70
N LYS A 23 -12.24 -23.04 -6.13
CA LYS A 23 -13.16 -24.07 -5.67
C LYS A 23 -12.88 -24.42 -4.21
N PHE A 24 -11.61 -24.55 -3.82
CA PHE A 24 -11.19 -24.82 -2.44
C PHE A 24 -11.67 -23.71 -1.48
N MET A 25 -11.50 -22.44 -1.85
CA MET A 25 -11.91 -21.28 -1.05
C MET A 25 -13.39 -20.90 -1.22
N ASN A 26 -14.13 -21.62 -2.07
CA ASN A 26 -15.55 -21.39 -2.35
C ASN A 26 -15.91 -19.94 -2.71
N PHE A 27 -15.12 -19.32 -3.60
CA PHE A 27 -15.42 -17.95 -4.07
C PHE A 27 -15.54 -17.86 -5.59
N ASN A 28 -16.25 -16.82 -6.04
CA ASN A 28 -16.45 -16.58 -7.46
C ASN A 28 -15.16 -16.19 -8.16
N LYS A 29 -14.92 -16.79 -9.32
CA LYS A 29 -13.75 -16.50 -10.14
C LYS A 29 -13.76 -15.05 -10.61
N ARG A 30 -12.67 -14.32 -10.35
CA ARG A 30 -12.36 -13.06 -11.00
C ARG A 30 -11.37 -13.30 -12.13
N ASN A 31 -11.70 -12.83 -13.32
CA ASN A 31 -10.83 -13.01 -14.50
C ASN A 31 -9.68 -11.98 -14.54
N LYS A 32 -9.83 -10.84 -13.85
CA LYS A 32 -8.83 -9.77 -13.81
C LYS A 32 -8.76 -9.18 -12.41
N ILE A 33 -7.55 -8.99 -11.92
CA ILE A 33 -7.26 -8.30 -10.66
C ILE A 33 -6.28 -7.17 -11.00
N PRO A 34 -6.60 -5.90 -10.67
CA PRO A 34 -5.66 -4.81 -10.84
C PRO A 34 -4.48 -4.99 -9.88
N ILE A 35 -3.28 -4.77 -10.38
CA ILE A 35 -2.05 -4.82 -9.59
C ILE A 35 -1.44 -3.42 -9.48
N ILE A 36 -0.77 -3.16 -8.36
CA ILE A 36 -0.02 -1.92 -8.13
C ILE A 36 1.46 -2.23 -8.37
N GLN A 37 2.08 -1.47 -9.25
CA GLN A 37 3.51 -1.57 -9.53
C GLN A 37 4.29 -0.58 -8.68
N MET A 38 5.40 -1.03 -8.10
CA MET A 38 6.34 -0.15 -7.40
C MET A 38 7.07 0.73 -8.41
N VAL A 39 7.13 2.03 -8.10
CA VAL A 39 7.99 2.96 -8.82
C VAL A 39 9.41 2.79 -8.28
N ALA A 40 10.37 2.57 -9.17
CA ALA A 40 11.77 2.37 -8.83
C ALA A 40 12.68 3.07 -9.85
N GLY A 41 13.77 3.65 -9.35
CA GLY A 41 14.81 4.31 -10.12
C GLY A 41 15.86 4.88 -9.18
N SER A 42 17.03 5.19 -9.71
CA SER A 42 18.14 5.83 -8.99
C SER A 42 18.04 7.37 -9.02
N SER A 43 17.17 7.90 -9.88
CA SER A 43 16.86 9.33 -10.03
C SER A 43 15.39 9.52 -10.39
N VAL A 44 14.88 10.74 -10.22
CA VAL A 44 13.50 11.11 -10.59
C VAL A 44 13.24 10.91 -12.08
N ASP A 45 14.22 11.20 -12.92
CA ASP A 45 14.10 11.02 -14.37
C ASP A 45 13.99 9.55 -14.74
N GLU A 46 14.78 8.68 -14.10
CA GLU A 46 14.68 7.23 -14.30
C GLU A 46 13.35 6.67 -13.79
N GLU A 47 12.85 7.16 -12.66
CA GLU A 47 11.52 6.80 -12.15
C GLU A 47 10.40 7.17 -13.14
N ILE A 48 10.48 8.37 -13.73
CA ILE A 48 9.55 8.85 -14.76
C ILE A 48 9.60 7.95 -16.00
N ASP A 49 10.79 7.63 -16.49
CA ASP A 49 10.95 6.77 -17.66
C ASP A 49 10.42 5.37 -17.42
N ASN A 50 10.69 4.80 -16.23
CA ASN A 50 10.17 3.50 -15.82
C ASN A 50 8.63 3.48 -15.70
N VAL A 51 8.03 4.54 -15.19
CA VAL A 51 6.56 4.68 -15.13
C VAL A 51 5.97 4.78 -16.52
N LYS A 52 6.52 5.62 -17.41
CA LYS A 52 6.08 5.73 -18.82
C LYS A 52 6.16 4.39 -19.55
N LYS A 53 7.27 3.67 -19.40
CA LYS A 53 7.44 2.32 -19.95
C LYS A 53 6.41 1.33 -19.40
N SER A 54 6.10 1.42 -18.11
CA SER A 54 5.09 0.56 -17.49
C SER A 54 3.69 0.88 -17.99
N VAL A 55 3.36 2.16 -18.18
CA VAL A 55 2.08 2.58 -18.79
C VAL A 55 1.96 2.04 -20.22
N SER A 56 3.01 2.10 -21.03
CA SER A 56 3.00 1.53 -22.38
C SER A 56 2.81 0.01 -22.40
N ASN A 57 3.14 -0.68 -21.29
CA ASN A 57 2.91 -2.11 -21.08
C ASN A 57 1.54 -2.42 -20.46
N GLY A 58 0.65 -1.42 -20.30
CA GLY A 58 -0.71 -1.59 -19.80
C GLY A 58 -0.88 -1.47 -18.28
N PHE A 59 0.16 -1.11 -17.53
CA PHE A 59 0.02 -0.80 -16.11
C PHE A 59 -0.59 0.60 -15.93
N SER A 60 -1.47 0.72 -14.92
CA SER A 60 -2.15 1.99 -14.63
C SER A 60 -2.22 2.32 -13.13
N ARG A 61 -1.55 1.51 -12.27
CA ARG A 61 -1.56 1.70 -10.82
C ARG A 61 -0.15 1.60 -10.29
N PHE A 62 0.26 2.61 -9.52
CA PHE A 62 1.63 2.77 -9.08
C PHE A 62 1.71 3.11 -7.59
N LYS A 63 2.77 2.65 -6.94
CA LYS A 63 3.11 2.99 -5.56
C LYS A 63 4.48 3.64 -5.52
N ILE A 64 4.57 4.84 -4.96
CA ILE A 64 5.81 5.60 -4.81
C ILE A 64 6.29 5.46 -3.37
N LYS A 65 7.53 5.04 -3.17
CA LYS A 65 8.14 5.03 -1.83
C LYS A 65 8.55 6.44 -1.44
N VAL A 66 8.20 6.84 -0.21
CA VAL A 66 8.50 8.16 0.37
C VAL A 66 9.05 7.99 1.78
N GLY A 67 9.46 9.08 2.43
CA GLY A 67 9.90 9.06 3.82
C GLY A 67 11.36 8.64 4.04
N SER A 68 12.12 8.34 2.97
CA SER A 68 13.55 8.06 3.05
C SER A 68 14.41 9.33 2.89
N SER A 69 13.81 10.41 2.42
CA SER A 69 14.46 11.72 2.30
C SER A 69 14.33 12.52 3.60
N ASN A 70 15.23 13.47 3.82
CA ASN A 70 15.19 14.36 4.99
C ASN A 70 14.11 15.45 4.88
N SER A 71 13.32 15.49 3.81
CA SER A 71 12.34 16.53 3.54
C SER A 71 11.09 15.96 2.87
N TYR A 72 9.94 16.21 3.47
CA TYR A 72 8.64 15.85 2.91
C TYR A 72 8.32 16.69 1.65
N GLU A 73 8.82 17.90 1.55
CA GLU A 73 8.65 18.79 0.38
C GLU A 73 9.37 18.19 -0.84
N HIS A 74 10.56 17.62 -0.63
CA HIS A 74 11.28 16.90 -1.68
C HIS A 74 10.46 15.70 -2.19
N ASP A 75 9.92 14.90 -1.28
CA ASP A 75 9.07 13.74 -1.64
C ASP A 75 7.79 14.19 -2.36
N LEU A 76 7.13 15.28 -1.93
CA LEU A 76 5.97 15.84 -2.64
C LEU A 76 6.34 16.31 -4.05
N SER A 77 7.44 17.06 -4.19
CA SER A 77 7.90 17.53 -5.50
C SER A 77 8.21 16.38 -6.45
N ARG A 78 8.87 15.33 -5.95
CA ARG A 78 9.18 14.10 -6.69
C ARG A 78 7.90 13.37 -7.10
N CYS A 79 6.97 13.13 -6.18
CA CYS A 79 5.67 12.51 -6.48
C CYS A 79 4.93 13.29 -7.57
N LYS A 80 4.87 14.62 -7.45
CA LYS A 80 4.19 15.48 -8.42
C LYS A 80 4.77 15.34 -9.82
N LYS A 81 6.11 15.40 -9.97
CA LYS A 81 6.79 15.23 -11.26
C LYS A 81 6.49 13.87 -11.90
N ILE A 82 6.51 12.79 -11.10
CA ILE A 82 6.20 11.44 -11.59
C ILE A 82 4.73 11.37 -12.05
N ILE A 83 3.80 11.86 -11.24
CA ILE A 83 2.36 11.80 -11.53
C ILE A 83 2.00 12.63 -12.76
N GLU A 84 2.55 13.83 -12.89
CA GLU A 84 2.32 14.73 -14.03
C GLU A 84 2.96 14.22 -15.34
N SER A 85 3.87 13.25 -15.28
CA SER A 85 4.55 12.69 -16.46
C SER A 85 3.69 11.74 -17.29
N VAL A 86 2.54 11.30 -16.77
CA VAL A 86 1.64 10.33 -17.41
C VAL A 86 0.18 10.80 -17.36
N ASP A 87 -0.72 10.03 -18.00
CA ASP A 87 -2.14 10.35 -18.06
C ASP A 87 -2.81 10.35 -16.67
N LYS A 88 -3.76 11.27 -16.46
CA LYS A 88 -4.52 11.45 -15.22
C LYS A 88 -5.40 10.24 -14.83
N SER A 89 -5.63 9.30 -15.73
CA SER A 89 -6.31 8.03 -15.43
C SER A 89 -5.45 7.07 -14.63
N CYS A 90 -4.14 7.29 -14.55
CA CYS A 90 -3.24 6.51 -13.72
C CYS A 90 -3.49 6.77 -12.23
N PHE A 91 -3.42 5.70 -11.46
CA PHE A 91 -3.61 5.74 -10.02
C PHE A 91 -2.25 5.72 -9.31
N PHE A 92 -2.04 6.64 -8.38
CA PHE A 92 -0.82 6.70 -7.58
C PHE A 92 -1.12 6.69 -6.08
N SER A 93 -0.32 5.95 -5.33
CA SER A 93 -0.28 5.96 -3.87
C SER A 93 1.14 6.21 -3.38
N ALA A 94 1.26 6.73 -2.16
CA ALA A 94 2.53 6.83 -1.46
C ALA A 94 2.62 5.79 -0.36
N ASP A 95 3.83 5.29 -0.06
CA ASP A 95 4.12 4.37 1.02
C ASP A 95 5.41 4.79 1.71
N ALA A 96 5.31 5.14 2.99
CA ALA A 96 6.43 5.63 3.77
C ALA A 96 7.15 4.54 4.58
N ASN A 97 6.57 3.36 4.73
CA ASN A 97 7.13 2.29 5.59
C ASN A 97 7.64 2.84 6.93
N GLU A 98 6.80 3.61 7.63
CA GLU A 98 7.10 4.23 8.93
C GLU A 98 8.19 5.34 8.90
N GLY A 99 8.59 5.80 7.71
CA GLY A 99 9.80 6.62 7.52
C GLY A 99 9.65 8.10 7.91
N PHE A 100 8.44 8.63 8.12
CA PHE A 100 8.27 10.03 8.48
C PHE A 100 8.23 10.27 9.99
N SER A 101 8.73 11.44 10.41
CA SER A 101 8.32 12.01 11.68
C SER A 101 6.83 12.38 11.64
N PHE A 102 6.15 12.43 12.79
CA PHE A 102 4.73 12.83 12.83
C PHE A 102 4.47 14.19 12.15
N LYS A 103 5.32 15.18 12.41
CA LYS A 103 5.20 16.50 11.81
C LYS A 103 5.31 16.45 10.29
N SER A 104 6.31 15.76 9.77
CA SER A 104 6.52 15.62 8.31
C SER A 104 5.38 14.84 7.65
N ALA A 105 4.89 13.76 8.28
CA ALA A 105 3.76 12.98 7.81
C ALA A 105 2.49 13.84 7.72
N LEU A 106 2.23 14.68 8.72
CA LEU A 106 1.06 15.54 8.76
C LEU A 106 1.08 16.56 7.62
N GLU A 107 2.18 17.26 7.42
CA GLU A 107 2.30 18.24 6.33
C GLU A 107 2.26 17.54 4.94
N PHE A 108 2.95 16.42 4.77
CA PHE A 108 2.85 15.63 3.54
C PHE A 108 1.40 15.20 3.25
N SER A 109 0.69 14.68 4.25
CA SER A 109 -0.66 14.15 4.09
C SER A 109 -1.69 15.23 3.71
N LYS A 110 -1.54 16.45 4.23
CA LYS A 110 -2.39 17.59 3.88
C LYS A 110 -2.28 17.99 2.41
N LEU A 111 -1.10 17.84 1.82
CA LEU A 111 -0.79 18.23 0.44
C LEU A 111 -0.87 17.04 -0.55
N ALA A 112 -1.05 15.82 -0.06
CA ALA A 112 -1.01 14.60 -0.85
C ALA A 112 -2.04 14.58 -2.00
N LYS A 113 -3.27 15.06 -1.75
CA LYS A 113 -4.33 15.13 -2.76
C LYS A 113 -3.98 16.09 -3.90
N ASP A 114 -3.44 17.26 -3.59
CA ASP A 114 -3.06 18.27 -4.59
C ASP A 114 -1.86 17.81 -5.41
N CYS A 115 -1.03 16.94 -4.83
CA CYS A 115 0.03 16.23 -5.53
C CYS A 115 -0.50 15.15 -6.50
N GLY A 116 -1.75 14.70 -6.36
CA GLY A 116 -2.39 13.67 -7.19
C GLY A 116 -2.42 12.28 -6.59
N LEU A 117 -1.94 12.11 -5.35
CA LEU A 117 -1.98 10.84 -4.61
C LEU A 117 -3.41 10.47 -4.22
N LYS A 118 -3.71 9.17 -4.16
CA LYS A 118 -5.03 8.61 -3.85
C LYS A 118 -5.14 8.04 -2.46
N PHE A 119 -4.04 7.57 -1.87
CA PHE A 119 -3.91 7.21 -0.47
C PHE A 119 -2.45 7.25 -0.03
N PHE A 120 -2.24 7.26 1.28
CA PHE A 120 -0.92 7.30 1.90
C PHE A 120 -0.78 6.16 2.91
N GLU A 121 0.17 5.24 2.66
CA GLU A 121 0.37 4.02 3.43
C GLU A 121 1.48 4.21 4.46
N GLN A 122 1.21 3.76 5.67
CA GLN A 122 2.06 3.71 6.86
C GLN A 122 3.01 4.90 7.02
N PRO A 123 2.45 6.11 7.26
CA PRO A 123 3.24 7.34 7.38
C PRO A 123 4.30 7.32 8.49
N VAL A 124 3.90 6.82 9.67
CA VAL A 124 4.66 6.85 10.92
C VAL A 124 4.70 5.46 11.56
N PRO A 125 5.59 5.22 12.56
CA PRO A 125 5.67 3.95 13.27
C PRO A 125 4.31 3.49 13.80
N SER A 126 4.00 2.21 13.55
CA SER A 126 2.68 1.59 13.79
C SER A 126 2.26 1.55 15.27
N GLN A 127 3.22 1.59 16.22
CA GLN A 127 2.94 1.67 17.64
C GLN A 127 2.32 3.01 18.09
N HIS A 128 2.38 4.06 17.26
CA HIS A 128 1.83 5.38 17.57
C HIS A 128 0.42 5.55 17.01
N LEU A 129 -0.56 4.80 17.55
CA LEU A 129 -1.95 4.82 17.11
C LEU A 129 -2.59 6.21 17.17
N GLU A 130 -2.23 7.04 18.15
CA GLU A 130 -2.69 8.43 18.29
C GLU A 130 -2.21 9.32 17.13
N HIS A 131 -0.96 9.13 16.67
CA HIS A 131 -0.45 9.83 15.49
C HIS A 131 -1.20 9.38 14.24
N MET A 132 -1.40 8.08 14.06
CA MET A 132 -2.18 7.53 12.94
C MET A 132 -3.63 8.03 12.96
N ASN A 133 -4.28 8.13 14.14
CA ASN A 133 -5.62 8.68 14.29
C ASN A 133 -5.67 10.15 13.84
N THR A 134 -4.74 10.99 14.31
CA THR A 134 -4.65 12.40 13.93
C THR A 134 -4.41 12.55 12.43
N LEU A 135 -3.47 11.78 11.87
CA LEU A 135 -3.22 11.75 10.42
C LEU A 135 -4.46 11.36 9.62
N THR A 136 -5.20 10.35 10.09
CA THR A 136 -6.43 9.90 9.42
C THR A 136 -7.52 10.98 9.43
N ALA A 137 -7.60 11.76 10.51
CA ALA A 137 -8.58 12.84 10.65
C ALA A 137 -8.23 14.09 9.82
N GLU A 138 -6.95 14.42 9.68
CA GLU A 138 -6.50 15.68 9.07
C GLU A 138 -5.97 15.53 7.63
N SER A 139 -5.71 14.32 7.17
CA SER A 139 -5.17 14.04 5.84
C SER A 139 -6.15 14.41 4.73
N SER A 140 -5.62 14.93 3.63
CA SER A 140 -6.38 15.17 2.39
C SER A 140 -6.67 13.91 1.58
N VAL A 141 -6.04 12.78 1.92
CA VAL A 141 -6.21 11.47 1.29
C VAL A 141 -6.38 10.39 2.36
N PRO A 142 -7.04 9.25 2.06
CA PRO A 142 -7.12 8.12 3.00
C PRO A 142 -5.75 7.67 3.50
N ILE A 143 -5.63 7.42 4.81
CA ILE A 143 -4.45 6.82 5.44
C ILE A 143 -4.66 5.31 5.53
N CYS A 144 -3.65 4.52 5.17
CA CYS A 144 -3.66 3.06 5.26
C CYS A 144 -2.60 2.55 6.24
N SER A 145 -2.97 1.59 7.08
CA SER A 145 -2.03 0.85 7.94
C SER A 145 -1.49 -0.38 7.22
N ASP A 146 -0.20 -0.63 7.33
CA ASP A 146 0.49 -1.83 6.85
C ASP A 146 1.24 -2.52 8.00
N GLU A 147 2.36 -1.95 8.45
CA GLU A 147 3.25 -2.58 9.42
C GLU A 147 2.57 -2.95 10.74
N GLY A 148 1.52 -2.23 11.11
CA GLY A 148 0.74 -2.50 12.33
C GLY A 148 -0.36 -3.56 12.20
N VAL A 149 -0.47 -4.29 11.07
CA VAL A 149 -1.55 -5.25 10.82
C VAL A 149 -1.00 -6.67 10.81
N HIS A 150 -1.05 -7.36 11.96
CA HIS A 150 -0.55 -8.73 12.13
C HIS A 150 -1.63 -9.73 12.58
N SER A 151 -2.78 -9.24 13.06
CA SER A 151 -3.83 -10.07 13.62
C SER A 151 -5.20 -9.42 13.50
N MET A 152 -6.25 -10.19 13.76
CA MET A 152 -7.61 -9.66 13.88
C MET A 152 -7.72 -8.63 15.04
N SER A 153 -6.99 -8.82 16.13
CA SER A 153 -6.98 -7.86 17.24
C SER A 153 -6.39 -6.50 16.82
N ASP A 154 -5.37 -6.48 15.98
CA ASP A 154 -4.83 -5.23 15.45
C ASP A 154 -5.85 -4.51 14.56
N ILE A 155 -6.54 -5.26 13.71
CA ILE A 155 -7.61 -4.72 12.85
C ILE A 155 -8.72 -4.10 13.71
N LEU A 156 -9.17 -4.79 14.74
CA LEU A 156 -10.19 -4.27 15.66
C LEU A 156 -9.70 -3.03 16.41
N SER A 157 -8.43 -3.00 16.83
CA SER A 157 -7.81 -1.84 17.46
C SER A 157 -7.78 -0.64 16.52
N ILE A 158 -7.39 -0.84 15.25
CA ILE A 158 -7.38 0.20 14.21
C ILE A 158 -8.79 0.78 14.01
N ILE A 159 -9.80 -0.08 13.92
CA ILE A 159 -11.20 0.34 13.77
C ILE A 159 -11.67 1.13 14.98
N PHE A 160 -11.45 0.61 16.19
CA PHE A 160 -11.87 1.24 17.44
C PHE A 160 -11.23 2.63 17.62
N ASN A 161 -9.93 2.73 17.36
CA ASN A 161 -9.18 3.99 17.48
C ASN A 161 -9.35 4.90 16.27
N LYS A 162 -10.02 4.46 15.19
CA LYS A 162 -10.13 5.19 13.91
C LYS A 162 -8.76 5.63 13.38
N SER A 163 -7.75 4.80 13.56
CA SER A 163 -6.36 5.14 13.28
C SER A 163 -5.94 4.92 11.82
N SER A 164 -6.82 4.38 10.97
CA SER A 164 -6.66 4.43 9.53
C SER A 164 -7.98 4.23 8.78
N SER A 165 -8.01 4.66 7.52
CA SER A 165 -9.14 4.52 6.59
C SER A 165 -9.12 3.18 5.83
N GLY A 166 -7.99 2.50 5.83
CA GLY A 166 -7.78 1.23 5.14
C GLY A 166 -6.60 0.45 5.73
N ILE A 167 -6.48 -0.81 5.34
CA ILE A 167 -5.43 -1.70 5.80
C ILE A 167 -4.80 -2.46 4.62
N SER A 168 -3.52 -2.76 4.73
CA SER A 168 -2.77 -3.62 3.81
C SER A 168 -2.69 -5.02 4.39
N LEU A 169 -3.38 -5.97 3.74
CA LEU A 169 -3.40 -7.38 4.16
C LEU A 169 -2.24 -8.13 3.52
N LYS A 170 -1.44 -8.81 4.32
CA LYS A 170 -0.35 -9.68 3.86
C LYS A 170 -0.46 -11.04 4.55
N THR A 171 -0.59 -12.11 3.78
CA THR A 171 -0.71 -13.49 4.31
C THR A 171 0.44 -13.85 5.25
N ILE A 172 1.66 -13.37 4.96
CA ILE A 172 2.84 -13.60 5.80
C ILE A 172 2.71 -13.00 7.21
N LYS A 173 1.99 -11.89 7.36
CA LYS A 173 1.75 -11.25 8.66
C LYS A 173 0.58 -11.87 9.40
N LEU A 174 -0.45 -12.26 8.67
CA LEU A 174 -1.70 -12.80 9.23
C LEU A 174 -1.66 -14.29 9.55
N GLY A 175 -0.54 -14.97 9.31
CA GLY A 175 -0.41 -16.41 9.59
C GLY A 175 -0.85 -17.30 8.43
N GLY A 176 -1.65 -16.81 7.50
CA GLY A 176 -2.14 -17.55 6.36
C GLY A 176 -3.32 -16.89 5.66
N MET A 177 -4.14 -17.68 4.98
CA MET A 177 -5.32 -17.24 4.22
C MET A 177 -6.65 -17.74 4.80
N ILE A 178 -6.60 -18.65 5.77
CA ILE A 178 -7.80 -19.32 6.31
C ILE A 178 -8.21 -18.74 7.68
N ASP A 179 -7.31 -18.13 8.42
CA ASP A 179 -7.58 -17.54 9.75
C ASP A 179 -8.19 -16.13 9.67
#